data_e9cf8cf3e6e74eb4c266990fcc737c5b
#
_entry.id   e9cf8cf3e6e74eb4c266990fcc737c5b
#
_cell.length_a   1.000
_cell.length_b   1.000
_cell.length_c   1.000
_cell.angle_alpha   90.00
_cell.angle_beta   90.00
_cell.angle_gamma   90.00
#
_symmetry.space_group_name_H-M   'P 1'
#
loop_
_entity.id
_entity.type
_entity.pdbx_description
1 polymer ?
#
loop_
_entity_poly.entity_id
_entity_poly.type
_entity_poly.pdbx_seq_one_letter_code
_entity_poly.pdbx_strand_id
1 'polypeptide(L)' 'MEKSVYKESHYAYEVRTPNGNQWSVDKRKMQDLFNSIEGKAEFWKLKNGSPHVLIDTKY' A
#
# COMPACT_ATOMS: atom_id res chain seq x y z
N MET A 1 -1.86 20.66 11.49
CA MET A 1 -2.21 19.90 11.60
C MET A 1 -2.19 18.77 10.79
N GLU A 2 -2.34 17.78 11.21
CA GLU A 2 -2.22 16.61 10.54
C GLU A 2 -3.17 16.48 9.50
N LYS A 3 -4.10 17.27 9.49
CA LYS A 3 -4.97 17.18 8.47
C LYS A 3 -4.43 17.52 7.23
N SER A 4 -3.45 18.30 7.17
CA SER A 4 -2.93 18.68 5.90
C SER A 4 -2.28 17.52 5.25
N VAL A 5 -1.63 16.70 5.96
CA VAL A 5 -1.03 15.57 5.37
C VAL A 5 -2.11 14.68 4.85
N TYR A 6 -3.14 14.51 5.59
CA TYR A 6 -4.19 13.67 5.20
C TYR A 6 -4.87 14.17 3.99
N LYS A 7 -5.14 15.43 3.88
CA LYS A 7 -5.74 15.95 2.76
C LYS A 7 -4.95 15.85 1.57
N GLU A 8 -3.70 16.09 1.62
CA GLU A 8 -2.92 16.03 0.46
C GLU A 8 -2.78 14.70 -0.02
N SER A 9 -2.64 13.75 0.78
CA SER A 9 -2.40 12.51 0.29
C SER A 9 -3.59 11.80 0.03
N HIS A 10 -4.61 11.78 0.65
CA HIS A 10 -5.74 10.97 0.40
C HIS A 10 -5.36 9.63 -0.16
N TYR A 11 -4.09 9.31 -0.24
CA TYR A 11 -3.61 8.07 -0.76
C TYR A 11 -2.94 7.28 0.33
N ALA A 12 -3.04 6.01 0.25
CA ALA A 12 -2.31 5.10 1.12
C ALA A 12 -1.82 3.96 0.24
N TYR A 13 -1.09 3.06 0.81
CA TYR A 13 -0.54 1.94 0.05
C TYR A 13 -0.82 0.66 0.82
N GLU A 14 -1.14 -0.39 0.11
CA GLU A 14 -1.49 -1.65 0.73
C GLU A 14 -0.70 -2.79 0.09
N VAL A 15 -0.21 -3.70 0.91
CA VAL A 15 0.41 -4.91 0.42
C VAL A 15 -0.54 -6.04 0.82
N ARG A 16 -1.02 -6.79 -0.17
CA ARG A 16 -1.94 -7.88 0.05
C ARG A 16 -1.26 -9.19 -0.20
N THR A 17 -1.37 -10.10 0.74
CA THR A 17 -0.79 -11.42 0.60
C THR A 17 -1.81 -12.45 1.05
N PRO A 18 -1.60 -13.72 0.73
CA PRO A 18 -2.50 -14.75 1.22
C PRO A 18 -2.53 -14.86 2.74
N ASN A 19 -1.50 -14.32 3.40
CA ASN A 19 -1.43 -14.39 4.84
C ASN A 19 -2.00 -13.16 5.52
N GLY A 20 -2.42 -12.19 4.79
CA GLY A 20 -3.00 -10.98 5.35
C GLY A 20 -2.59 -9.76 4.59
N ASN A 21 -3.22 -8.65 4.91
CA ASN A 21 -2.98 -7.39 4.23
C ASN A 21 -2.46 -6.38 5.24
N GLN A 22 -1.57 -5.51 4.78
CA GLN A 22 -1.05 -4.43 5.59
C GLN A 22 -1.11 -3.16 4.79
N TRP A 23 -1.30 -2.04 5.43
CA TRP A 23 -1.36 -0.78 4.71
C TRP A 23 -0.75 0.35 5.54
N SER A 24 -0.36 1.41 4.86
CA SER A 24 0.20 2.58 5.51
C SER A 24 0.15 3.72 4.52
N VAL A 25 0.21 4.94 4.99
CA VAL A 25 0.32 6.08 4.12
C VAL A 25 1.75 6.27 3.63
N ASP A 26 2.70 5.57 4.23
CA ASP A 26 4.11 5.69 3.88
C ASP A 26 4.45 4.75 2.73
N LYS A 27 4.58 5.31 1.53
CA LYS A 27 4.84 4.50 0.34
C LYS A 27 6.13 3.72 0.45
N ARG A 28 7.18 4.35 0.93
CA ARG A 28 8.46 3.69 0.98
C ARG A 28 8.43 2.50 1.91
N LYS A 29 7.74 2.65 3.03
CA LYS A 29 7.64 1.57 3.97
C LYS A 29 6.92 0.40 3.33
N MET A 30 5.86 0.65 2.61
CA MET A 30 5.09 -0.43 2.00
C MET A 30 5.83 -1.03 0.81
N GLN A 31 6.59 -0.22 0.09
CA GLN A 31 7.40 -0.73 -1.00
C GLN A 31 8.47 -1.68 -0.44
N ASP A 32 9.08 -1.30 0.67
CA ASP A 32 10.10 -2.15 1.27
C ASP A 32 9.47 -3.45 1.77
N LEU A 33 8.29 -3.37 2.31
CA LEU A 33 7.59 -4.55 2.76
C LEU A 33 7.29 -5.47 1.56
N PHE A 34 6.75 -4.90 0.50
CA PHE A 34 6.45 -5.68 -0.69
C PHE A 34 7.70 -6.36 -1.22
N ASN A 35 8.79 -5.63 -1.27
CA ASN A 35 10.04 -6.18 -1.80
C ASN A 35 10.58 -7.31 -0.93
N SER A 36 10.27 -7.30 0.34
CA SER A 36 10.77 -8.32 1.23
C SER A 36 9.92 -9.59 1.27
N ILE A 37 8.72 -9.53 0.73
CA ILE A 37 7.87 -10.70 0.75
C ILE A 37 8.31 -11.70 -0.31
N GLU A 38 8.41 -12.95 0.08
CA GLU A 38 8.70 -13.98 -0.86
C GLU A 38 7.40 -14.65 -1.19
N GLY A 39 7.11 -14.78 -2.45
CA GLY A 39 5.89 -15.45 -2.87
C GLY A 39 4.86 -14.44 -3.32
N LYS A 40 3.59 -14.84 -3.27
CA LYS A 40 2.54 -14.07 -3.87
C LYS A 40 2.20 -12.82 -3.09
N ALA A 41 2.13 -11.72 -3.75
CA ALA A 41 1.77 -10.44 -3.15
C ALA A 41 1.30 -9.45 -4.18
N GLU A 42 0.49 -8.52 -3.76
CA GLU A 42 0.03 -7.41 -4.60
C GLU A 42 0.30 -6.11 -3.87
N PHE A 43 0.75 -5.10 -4.58
CA PHE A 43 1.03 -3.80 -4.02
C PHE A 43 0.08 -2.80 -4.64
N TRP A 44 -0.79 -2.23 -3.85
CA TRP A 44 -1.84 -1.35 -4.32
C TRP A 44 -1.70 0.06 -3.79
N LYS A 45 -2.14 1.02 -4.58
CA LYS A 45 -2.28 2.38 -4.15
C LYS A 45 -3.76 2.56 -3.87
N LEU A 46 -4.09 3.04 -2.70
CA LEU A 46 -5.47 3.22 -2.29
C LEU A 46 -5.83 4.70 -2.39
N LYS A 47 -7.07 4.95 -2.70
CA LYS A 47 -7.56 6.31 -2.69
C LYS A 47 -8.79 6.30 -1.83
N ASN A 48 -8.81 7.11 -0.77
CA ASN A 48 -9.91 7.18 0.15
C ASN A 48 -10.30 5.80 0.70
N GLY A 49 -9.31 4.99 0.95
CA GLY A 49 -9.54 3.68 1.55
C GLY A 49 -9.94 2.58 0.61
N SER A 50 -10.06 2.87 -0.68
CA SER A 50 -10.43 1.83 -1.65
C SER A 50 -9.29 1.56 -2.60
N PRO A 51 -9.12 0.35 -3.06
CA PRO A 51 -8.08 0.03 -4.04
C PRO A 51 -8.27 0.89 -5.27
N HIS A 52 -7.22 1.47 -5.75
CA HIS A 52 -7.26 2.40 -6.86
C HIS A 52 -6.37 1.96 -8.01
N VAL A 53 -5.13 1.68 -7.74
CA VAL A 53 -4.20 1.28 -8.78
C VAL A 53 -3.34 0.14 -8.29
N LEU A 54 -3.22 -0.90 -9.09
CA LEU A 54 -2.29 -1.98 -8.78
C LEU A 54 -0.92 -1.53 -9.24
N ILE A 55 0.00 -1.36 -8.33
CA ILE A 55 1.32 -0.89 -8.66
C ILE A 55 2.21 -2.02 -9.12
N ASP A 56 2.15 -3.14 -8.46
CA ASP A 56 3.02 -4.26 -8.77
C ASP A 56 2.43 -5.54 -8.20
N THR A 57 2.90 -6.65 -8.71
CA THR A 57 2.41 -7.93 -8.24
C THR A 57 3.52 -8.94 -8.41
N LYS A 58 3.51 -9.95 -7.57
CA LYS A 58 4.46 -11.03 -7.72
C LYS A 58 3.78 -12.35 -7.40
N TYR A 59 4.28 -13.37 -7.99
CA TYR A 59 3.77 -14.70 -7.86
C TYR A 59 4.82 -15.62 -7.28
#